data_68c779b94de4783b63f7c54fe150425d
#
_entry.id   68c779b94de4783b63f7c54fe150425d
#
_cell.length_a   1.000
_cell.length_b   1.000
_cell.length_c   1.000
_cell.angle_alpha   90.00
_cell.angle_beta   90.00
_cell.angle_gamma   90.00
#
_symmetry.space_group_name_H-M   'P 1'
#
loop_
_entity.id
_entity.type
_entity.pdbx_description
1 polymer ?
#
loop_
_entity_poly.entity_id
_entity_poly.type
_entity_poly.pdbx_seq_one_letter_code
_entity_poly.pdbx_strand_id
1 'polypeptide(L)'
;MQYLLMLYDNEDEWAAMEEEKRNGILGSYFAYTDALRQAGAYVAGEPLEHSQEGKRARQGRVEDGPFADGKETLGGFYMIEAPDL
;
A
#
# COMPACT_ATOMS: atom_id res chain seq x y z
N MET A 1 -20.49 0.82 4.10
CA MET A 1 -19.57 -0.24 4.57
C MET A 1 -18.15 0.11 4.20
N GLN A 2 -17.22 -0.13 5.09
CA GLN A 2 -15.81 0.16 4.82
C GLN A 2 -15.10 -1.06 4.25
N TYR A 3 -14.21 -0.83 3.31
CA TYR A 3 -13.36 -1.85 2.71
C TYR A 3 -11.90 -1.44 2.81
N LEU A 4 -11.05 -2.41 3.05
CA LEU A 4 -9.59 -2.24 3.04
C LEU A 4 -9.04 -2.85 1.76
N LEU A 5 -8.48 -2.00 0.89
CA LEU A 5 -7.81 -2.43 -0.34
C LEU A 5 -6.32 -2.54 -0.04
N MET A 6 -5.81 -3.74 0.01
CA MET A 6 -4.40 -3.99 0.26
C MET A 6 -3.65 -4.11 -1.06
N LEU A 7 -2.59 -3.32 -1.21
CA LEU A 7 -1.81 -3.25 -2.44
C LEU A 7 -0.51 -4.02 -2.25
N TYR A 8 -0.30 -5.03 -3.07
CA TYR A 8 0.89 -5.89 -3.01
C TYR A 8 1.79 -5.60 -4.20
N ASP A 9 3.09 -5.51 -3.93
CA ASP A 9 4.12 -5.23 -4.92
C ASP A 9 5.35 -6.10 -4.73
N ASN A 10 6.11 -6.27 -5.79
CA ASN A 10 7.47 -6.79 -5.71
C ASN A 10 8.42 -5.61 -5.43
N GLU A 11 8.94 -5.54 -4.21
CA GLU A 11 9.78 -4.43 -3.77
C GLU A 11 11.08 -4.31 -4.56
N ASP A 12 11.67 -5.45 -4.93
CA ASP A 12 12.92 -5.47 -5.69
C ASP A 12 12.72 -4.95 -7.11
N GLU A 13 11.61 -5.33 -7.75
CA GLU A 13 11.25 -4.80 -9.07
C GLU A 13 11.00 -3.31 -9.01
N TRP A 14 10.31 -2.85 -7.97
CA TRP A 14 10.06 -1.42 -7.78
C TRP A 14 11.37 -0.65 -7.63
N ALA A 15 12.29 -1.15 -6.81
CA ALA A 15 13.59 -0.51 -6.57
C ALA A 15 14.45 -0.48 -7.82
N ALA A 16 14.36 -1.51 -8.68
CA ALA A 16 15.12 -1.61 -9.92
C ALA A 16 14.49 -0.86 -11.08
N MET A 17 13.26 -0.36 -10.92
CA MET A 17 12.51 0.31 -11.97
C MET A 17 13.10 1.68 -12.27
N GLU A 18 13.05 2.09 -13.55
CA GLU A 18 13.45 3.44 -13.95
C GLU A 18 12.56 4.49 -13.29
N GLU A 19 13.15 5.61 -12.92
CA GLU A 19 12.45 6.69 -12.22
C GLU A 19 11.22 7.20 -13.01
N GLU A 20 11.36 7.36 -14.32
CA GLU A 20 10.25 7.80 -15.17
C GLU A 20 9.05 6.86 -15.08
N LYS A 21 9.32 5.55 -15.12
CA LYS A 21 8.27 4.54 -15.01
C LYS A 21 7.61 4.54 -13.63
N ARG A 22 8.42 4.65 -12.56
CA ARG A 22 7.89 4.77 -11.20
C ARG A 22 7.00 6.00 -11.05
N ASN A 23 7.44 7.13 -11.58
CA ASN A 23 6.68 8.38 -11.50
C ASN A 23 5.35 8.26 -12.25
N GLY A 24 5.32 7.54 -13.37
CA GLY A 24 4.07 7.26 -14.08
C GLY A 24 3.08 6.45 -13.25
N ILE A 25 3.58 5.42 -12.56
CA ILE A 25 2.75 4.59 -11.67
C ILE A 25 2.25 5.41 -10.48
N LEU A 26 3.13 6.21 -9.86
CA LEU A 26 2.73 7.10 -8.76
C LEU A 26 1.67 8.11 -9.20
N GLY A 27 1.80 8.65 -10.42
CA GLY A 27 0.79 9.54 -11.00
C GLY A 27 -0.57 8.86 -11.12
N SER A 28 -0.59 7.57 -11.48
CA SER A 28 -1.83 6.79 -11.54
C SER A 28 -2.46 6.62 -10.17
N TYR A 29 -1.67 6.41 -9.12
CA TYR A 29 -2.18 6.33 -7.76
C TYR A 29 -2.74 7.67 -7.29
N PHE A 30 -2.08 8.79 -7.62
CA PHE A 30 -2.60 10.11 -7.28
C PHE A 30 -3.94 10.38 -7.97
N ALA A 31 -4.06 10.02 -9.24
CA ALA A 31 -5.31 10.16 -9.98
C ALA A 31 -6.43 9.30 -9.38
N TYR A 32 -6.12 8.08 -8.96
CA TYR A 32 -7.06 7.19 -8.30
C TYR A 32 -7.52 7.76 -6.96
N THR A 33 -6.60 8.29 -6.18
CA THR A 33 -6.91 8.94 -4.90
C THR A 33 -7.86 10.12 -5.09
N ASP A 34 -7.60 10.96 -6.09
CA ASP A 34 -8.47 12.07 -6.40
C ASP A 34 -9.86 11.61 -6.82
N ALA A 35 -9.95 10.56 -7.63
CA ALA A 35 -11.23 9.99 -8.03
C ALA A 35 -12.02 9.47 -6.82
N LEU A 36 -11.36 8.83 -5.88
CA LEU A 36 -11.99 8.37 -4.64
C LEU A 36 -12.51 9.53 -3.80
N ARG A 37 -11.73 10.60 -3.70
CA ARG A 37 -12.15 11.81 -2.95
C ARG A 37 -13.36 12.48 -3.59
N GLN A 38 -13.35 12.60 -4.91
CA GLN A 38 -14.48 13.19 -5.64
C GLN A 38 -15.75 12.35 -5.52
N ALA A 39 -15.61 11.04 -5.44
CA ALA A 39 -16.74 10.12 -5.22
C ALA A 39 -17.22 10.09 -3.77
N GLY A 40 -16.51 10.74 -2.84
CA GLY A 40 -16.83 10.70 -1.41
C GLY A 40 -16.51 9.36 -0.78
N ALA A 41 -15.68 8.54 -1.42
CA ALA A 41 -15.37 7.18 -0.97
C ALA A 41 -14.05 7.08 -0.19
N TYR A 42 -13.19 8.08 -0.28
CA TYR A 42 -11.87 8.04 0.36
C TYR A 42 -12.00 8.23 1.88
N VAL A 43 -11.47 7.28 2.64
CA VAL A 43 -11.35 7.38 4.10
C VAL A 43 -9.90 7.62 4.49
N ALA A 44 -9.00 6.77 4.04
CA ALA A 44 -7.57 6.87 4.32
C ALA A 44 -6.78 6.07 3.30
N GLY A 45 -5.48 6.31 3.23
CA GLY A 45 -4.58 5.54 2.41
C GLY A 45 -3.16 6.01 2.64
N GLU A 46 -2.21 5.06 2.63
CA GLU A 46 -0.81 5.36 2.83
C GLU A 46 0.07 4.38 2.05
N PRO A 47 1.18 4.85 1.46
CA PRO A 47 2.25 3.95 1.06
C PRO A 47 2.99 3.47 2.30
N LEU A 48 3.45 2.24 2.27
CA LEU A 48 4.21 1.66 3.39
C LEU A 48 5.71 1.67 3.07
N GLU A 49 6.51 1.71 4.12
CA GLU A 49 7.95 1.55 4.01
C GLU A 49 8.31 0.14 3.52
N HIS A 50 9.56 -0.05 3.10
CA HIS A 50 10.06 -1.36 2.69
C HIS A 50 9.79 -2.40 3.79
N SER A 51 9.47 -3.62 3.40
CA SER A 51 9.09 -4.69 4.35
C SER A 51 10.16 -4.97 5.41
N GLN A 52 11.43 -4.68 5.12
CA GLN A 52 12.51 -4.80 6.09
C GLN A 52 12.37 -3.85 7.27
N GLU A 53 11.65 -2.76 7.09
CA GLU A 53 11.37 -1.78 8.16
C GLU A 53 10.13 -2.18 8.98
N GLY A 54 9.48 -3.27 8.62
CA GLY A 54 8.28 -3.75 9.30
C GLY A 54 8.55 -4.17 10.73
N LYS A 55 7.58 -3.94 11.59
CA LYS A 55 7.61 -4.34 12.99
C LYS A 55 6.37 -5.15 13.30
N ARG A 56 6.50 -6.11 14.18
CA ARG A 56 5.37 -6.88 14.69
C ARG A 56 5.31 -6.77 16.20
N ALA A 57 4.19 -6.27 16.72
CA ALA A 57 3.92 -6.26 18.14
C ALA A 57 3.14 -7.52 18.51
N ARG A 58 3.67 -8.30 19.42
CA ARG A 58 3.07 -9.57 19.82
C ARG A 58 3.43 -9.90 21.25
N GLN A 59 2.42 -10.11 22.09
CA GLN A 59 2.60 -10.53 23.50
C GLN A 59 3.61 -9.64 24.25
N GLY A 60 3.49 -8.32 24.09
CA GLY A 60 4.38 -7.36 24.74
C GLY A 60 5.76 -7.25 24.14
N ARG A 61 6.00 -7.86 22.98
CA ARG A 61 7.27 -7.78 22.23
C ARG A 61 7.08 -7.00 20.96
N VAL A 62 8.17 -6.34 20.52
CA VAL A 62 8.27 -5.76 19.19
C VAL A 62 9.35 -6.54 18.46
N GLU A 63 8.97 -7.14 17.32
CA GLU A 63 9.87 -7.94 16.49
C GLU A 63 10.14 -7.20 15.19
N ASP A 64 11.36 -7.35 14.66
CA ASP A 64 11.72 -6.77 13.38
C ASP A 64 11.32 -7.67 12.22
N GLY A 65 10.80 -7.04 11.15
CA GLY A 65 10.47 -7.74 9.90
C GLY A 65 11.68 -7.99 9.01
N PRO A 66 11.44 -8.55 7.83
CA PRO A 66 10.15 -8.88 7.22
C PRO A 66 9.48 -10.13 7.80
N PHE A 67 8.16 -10.25 7.59
CA PHE A 67 7.36 -11.35 8.17
C PHE A 67 6.75 -12.28 7.12
N ALA A 68 7.00 -12.02 5.84
CA ALA A 68 6.53 -12.85 4.75
C ALA A 68 7.68 -13.12 3.77
N ASP A 69 7.71 -14.35 3.23
CA ASP A 69 8.74 -14.79 2.28
C ASP A 69 8.29 -14.69 0.82
N GLY A 70 7.14 -14.11 0.56
CA GLY A 70 6.60 -13.99 -0.79
C GLY A 70 7.38 -13.00 -1.64
N LYS A 71 7.28 -13.15 -2.97
CA LYS A 71 7.83 -12.19 -3.92
C LYS A 71 7.05 -10.88 -3.90
N GLU A 72 5.80 -10.94 -3.50
CA GLU A 72 4.94 -9.78 -3.36
C GLU A 72 4.75 -9.45 -1.88
N THR A 73 4.93 -8.19 -1.54
CA THR A 73 4.77 -7.69 -0.19
C THR A 73 3.75 -6.57 -0.16
N LEU A 74 3.15 -6.37 1.01
CA LEU A 74 2.21 -5.27 1.20
C LEU A 74 2.95 -3.95 1.09
N GLY A 75 2.61 -3.17 0.06
CA GLY A 75 3.26 -1.89 -0.22
C GLY A 75 2.43 -0.67 0.13
N GLY A 76 1.14 -0.86 0.36
CA GLY A 76 0.25 0.24 0.68
C GLY A 76 -1.18 -0.22 0.86
N PHE A 77 -2.03 0.72 1.21
CA PHE A 77 -3.45 0.42 1.37
C PHE A 77 -4.31 1.64 1.06
N TYR A 78 -5.57 1.36 0.72
CA TYR A 78 -6.65 2.33 0.75
C TYR A 78 -7.76 1.81 1.64
N MET A 79 -8.33 2.68 2.45
CA MET A 79 -9.58 2.42 3.15
C MET A 79 -10.66 3.26 2.50
N ILE A 80 -11.73 2.61 2.04
CA ILE A 80 -12.80 3.27 1.32
C ILE A 80 -14.15 2.99 1.95
N GLU A 81 -15.09 3.88 1.71
CA GLU A 81 -16.49 3.71 2.06
C GLU A 81 -17.30 3.48 0.78
N ALA A 82 -17.98 2.36 0.70
CA ALA A 82 -18.82 2.02 -0.46
C ALA A 82 -20.00 1.16 0.00
N PRO A 83 -21.13 1.17 -0.77
CA PRO A 83 -22.26 0.29 -0.45
C PRO A 83 -21.92 -1.18 -0.68
N ASP A 84 -21.14 -1.47 -1.72
CA ASP A 84 -20.61 -2.79 -2.06
C ASP A 84 -19.36 -2.62 -2.95
N LEU A 85 -18.74 -3.72 -3.26
CA LEU A 85 -17.59 -3.69 -4.19
C LEU A 85 -18.03 -3.98 -5.63
#